data_9f407e41bd28145b054c05ad0204be41
#
_entry.id   9f407e41bd28145b054c05ad0204be41
#
_cell.length_a   1.000
_cell.length_b   1.000
_cell.length_c   1.000
_cell.angle_alpha   90.00
_cell.angle_beta   90.00
_cell.angle_gamma   90.00
#
_symmetry.space_group_name_H-M   'P 1'
#
loop_
_entity.id
_entity.type
_entity.pdbx_description
1 polymer ?
#
loop_
_entity_poly.entity_id
_entity_poly.type
_entity_poly.pdbx_seq_one_letter_code
_entity_poly.pdbx_strand_id
1 'polypeptide(L)'
;MKKILLLLLVAVASFASCNKPYVIVQVADPQLGFDADVKWQESGLDYVDDLTYEAGYLMKAVVEINAIKPDMVVFTGDNVHRCANEHQWYTFRSILSRLDPEIGLLFVPGNHDVEAEDGDVIIAPFSVYLGKDRFVYKDRGVNIVGLNTNYIKFNDPREQEQLEWLNTALKKEKESDVTLVFGHHPFFKEDIDEEDSSQIQKSKRRTYFDLFKSMGVGAVYAGHLHALREGEYEGIPMRTMTSVAYQLGEAQPSIRVITVSKKGIGDEIRNL
;
A
#
# COMPACT_ATOMS: atom_id res chain seq x y z
N MET A 1 -23.73 -61.23 -35.45
CA MET A 1 -24.01 -59.84 -34.92
C MET A 1 -22.96 -59.52 -33.86
N LYS A 2 -21.92 -58.74 -34.18
CA LYS A 2 -20.87 -58.37 -33.24
C LYS A 2 -21.30 -57.00 -32.59
N LYS A 3 -21.49 -57.00 -31.26
CA LYS A 3 -21.75 -55.76 -30.49
C LYS A 3 -20.44 -55.03 -30.28
N ILE A 4 -20.32 -53.87 -30.87
CA ILE A 4 -19.21 -52.92 -30.62
C ILE A 4 -19.53 -52.18 -29.31
N LEU A 5 -18.71 -52.39 -28.28
CA LEU A 5 -18.79 -51.71 -27.01
C LEU A 5 -17.97 -50.40 -27.15
N LEU A 6 -18.67 -49.28 -27.25
CA LEU A 6 -18.06 -47.96 -27.31
C LEU A 6 -17.67 -47.51 -25.88
N LEU A 7 -16.39 -47.59 -25.53
CA LEU A 7 -15.87 -47.03 -24.27
C LEU A 7 -15.76 -45.51 -24.42
N LEU A 8 -16.66 -44.79 -23.75
CA LEU A 8 -16.52 -43.37 -23.56
C LEU A 8 -15.41 -43.11 -22.52
N LEU A 9 -14.24 -42.67 -22.96
CA LEU A 9 -13.22 -42.12 -22.08
C LEU A 9 -13.68 -40.68 -21.67
N VAL A 10 -14.23 -40.59 -20.45
CA VAL A 10 -14.43 -39.27 -19.82
C VAL A 10 -13.06 -38.79 -19.33
N ALA A 11 -12.46 -37.89 -20.07
CA ALA A 11 -11.28 -37.17 -19.59
C ALA A 11 -11.73 -36.26 -18.42
N VAL A 12 -11.49 -36.69 -17.19
CA VAL A 12 -11.56 -35.85 -16.00
C VAL A 12 -10.38 -34.90 -16.10
N ALA A 13 -10.61 -33.69 -16.62
CA ALA A 13 -9.68 -32.60 -16.48
C ALA A 13 -9.59 -32.27 -14.97
N SER A 14 -8.55 -32.83 -14.35
CA SER A 14 -8.18 -32.41 -13.00
C SER A 14 -7.81 -30.92 -13.07
N PHE A 15 -8.74 -30.06 -12.68
CA PHE A 15 -8.39 -28.70 -12.33
C PHE A 15 -7.46 -28.78 -11.11
N ALA A 16 -6.16 -28.85 -11.36
CA ALA A 16 -5.15 -28.60 -10.36
C ALA A 16 -5.41 -27.15 -9.88
N SER A 17 -6.08 -27.01 -8.73
CA SER A 17 -6.17 -25.75 -8.00
C SER A 17 -4.75 -25.23 -7.89
N CYS A 18 -4.47 -24.11 -8.56
CA CYS A 18 -3.15 -23.49 -8.56
C CYS A 18 -2.85 -23.09 -7.11
N ASN A 19 -2.02 -23.87 -6.42
CA ASN A 19 -1.60 -23.66 -5.04
C ASN A 19 -0.50 -22.56 -4.94
N LYS A 20 -0.35 -21.73 -5.99
CA LYS A 20 0.64 -20.66 -6.00
C LYS A 20 0.23 -19.61 -4.96
N PRO A 21 1.13 -19.22 -4.05
CA PRO A 21 0.88 -18.09 -3.14
C PRO A 21 0.56 -16.82 -3.93
N TYR A 22 -0.27 -15.96 -3.35
CA TYR A 22 -0.47 -14.60 -3.85
C TYR A 22 0.63 -13.70 -3.29
N VAL A 23 1.36 -13.01 -4.14
CA VAL A 23 2.51 -12.19 -3.74
C VAL A 23 2.18 -10.72 -3.99
N ILE A 24 2.31 -9.91 -2.93
CA ILE A 24 2.13 -8.46 -2.98
C ILE A 24 3.46 -7.83 -2.58
N VAL A 25 3.88 -6.77 -3.28
CA VAL A 25 4.98 -5.93 -2.83
C VAL A 25 4.41 -4.60 -2.34
N GLN A 26 4.72 -4.23 -1.09
CA GLN A 26 4.47 -2.90 -0.56
C GLN A 26 5.69 -2.02 -0.83
N VAL A 27 5.44 -0.85 -1.42
CA VAL A 27 6.41 0.24 -1.60
C VAL A 27 5.88 1.45 -0.85
N ALA A 28 6.68 2.01 0.05
CA ALA A 28 6.28 3.16 0.84
C ALA A 28 7.20 4.35 0.57
N ASP A 29 6.62 5.53 0.56
CA ASP A 29 7.31 6.81 0.65
C ASP A 29 8.46 6.97 -0.37
N PRO A 30 8.22 6.80 -1.69
CA PRO A 30 9.20 7.16 -2.71
C PRO A 30 9.60 8.63 -2.65
N GLN A 31 8.68 9.49 -2.36
CA GLN A 31 8.77 10.90 -1.98
C GLN A 31 9.79 11.70 -2.82
N LEU A 32 9.69 11.56 -4.16
CA LEU A 32 10.61 12.21 -5.11
C LEU A 32 10.69 13.71 -4.82
N GLY A 33 11.91 14.19 -4.56
CA GLY A 33 12.22 15.57 -4.24
C GLY A 33 12.38 15.88 -2.76
N PHE A 34 12.32 14.88 -1.86
CA PHE A 34 12.52 15.08 -0.44
C PHE A 34 13.96 15.48 -0.11
N ASP A 35 14.96 14.76 -0.63
CA ASP A 35 16.38 15.09 -0.46
C ASP A 35 16.71 16.50 -0.98
N ALA A 36 16.10 16.91 -2.09
CA ALA A 36 16.24 18.23 -2.63
C ALA A 36 15.70 19.32 -1.69
N ASP A 37 14.57 19.05 -1.02
CA ASP A 37 13.97 19.96 -0.05
C ASP A 37 14.82 20.05 1.22
N VAL A 38 15.33 18.94 1.74
CA VAL A 38 16.25 18.94 2.88
C VAL A 38 17.50 19.74 2.59
N LYS A 39 18.15 19.51 1.44
CA LYS A 39 19.35 20.26 1.03
C LYS A 39 19.08 21.75 0.89
N TRP A 40 17.92 22.12 0.36
CA TRP A 40 17.51 23.52 0.27
C TRP A 40 17.35 24.16 1.64
N GLN A 41 16.66 23.51 2.57
CA GLN A 41 16.47 24.00 3.93
C GLN A 41 17.81 24.16 4.68
N GLU A 42 18.74 23.23 4.52
CA GLU A 42 20.03 23.23 5.18
C GLU A 42 21.03 24.26 4.58
N SER A 43 21.02 24.42 3.26
CA SER A 43 22.02 25.24 2.57
C SER A 43 21.67 26.73 2.51
N GLY A 44 20.36 27.06 2.55
CA GLY A 44 19.87 28.42 2.30
C GLY A 44 20.10 28.93 0.87
N LEU A 45 20.45 28.03 -0.06
CA LEU A 45 20.61 28.31 -1.48
C LEU A 45 19.25 28.27 -2.20
N ASP A 46 19.23 28.61 -3.49
CA ASP A 46 18.02 28.46 -4.30
C ASP A 46 17.60 27.00 -4.39
N TYR A 47 16.29 26.74 -4.35
CA TYR A 47 15.75 25.39 -4.50
C TYR A 47 16.05 24.82 -5.89
N VAL A 48 16.65 23.64 -5.93
CA VAL A 48 16.87 22.86 -7.15
C VAL A 48 16.12 21.54 -7.00
N ASP A 49 15.20 21.27 -7.89
CA ASP A 49 14.39 20.03 -7.89
C ASP A 49 15.23 18.84 -8.41
N ASP A 50 16.25 18.46 -7.63
CA ASP A 50 17.10 17.31 -7.93
C ASP A 50 16.45 16.03 -7.39
N LEU A 51 15.97 15.20 -8.29
CA LEU A 51 15.27 13.94 -7.97
C LEU A 51 16.21 12.72 -8.01
N THR A 52 17.51 12.92 -8.21
CA THR A 52 18.45 11.82 -8.53
C THR A 52 18.51 10.79 -7.42
N TYR A 53 18.44 11.23 -6.16
CA TYR A 53 18.56 10.34 -5.01
C TYR A 53 17.37 9.36 -4.95
N GLU A 54 16.15 9.86 -4.85
CA GLU A 54 14.95 9.03 -4.70
C GLU A 54 14.66 8.25 -5.99
N ALA A 55 14.86 8.87 -7.15
CA ALA A 55 14.71 8.20 -8.44
C ALA A 55 15.64 6.99 -8.56
N GLY A 56 16.88 7.12 -8.06
CA GLY A 56 17.86 6.03 -8.04
C GLY A 56 17.39 4.82 -7.22
N TYR A 57 16.85 5.06 -6.03
CA TYR A 57 16.31 3.99 -5.19
C TYR A 57 15.00 3.41 -5.72
N LEU A 58 14.09 4.25 -6.21
CA LEU A 58 12.87 3.76 -6.83
C LEU A 58 13.17 2.89 -8.07
N MET A 59 14.22 3.22 -8.84
CA MET A 59 14.70 2.37 -9.93
C MET A 59 15.22 1.02 -9.44
N LYS A 60 15.96 0.97 -8.31
CA LYS A 60 16.39 -0.30 -7.72
C LYS A 60 15.18 -1.13 -7.28
N ALA A 61 14.16 -0.49 -6.65
CA ALA A 61 12.93 -1.16 -6.30
C ALA A 61 12.23 -1.76 -7.53
N VAL A 62 12.13 -1.02 -8.65
CA VAL A 62 11.57 -1.52 -9.91
C VAL A 62 12.32 -2.75 -10.42
N VAL A 63 13.65 -2.76 -10.36
CA VAL A 63 14.48 -3.92 -10.77
C VAL A 63 14.17 -5.14 -9.88
N GLU A 64 14.13 -4.94 -8.56
CA GLU A 64 13.83 -6.01 -7.60
C GLU A 64 12.40 -6.52 -7.76
N ILE A 65 11.41 -5.64 -7.93
CA ILE A 65 10.01 -6.00 -8.18
C ILE A 65 9.88 -6.84 -9.45
N ASN A 66 10.54 -6.44 -10.54
CA ASN A 66 10.53 -7.21 -11.79
C ASN A 66 11.19 -8.59 -11.63
N ALA A 67 12.19 -8.74 -10.74
CA ALA A 67 12.80 -10.03 -10.41
C ALA A 67 11.88 -10.93 -9.56
N ILE A 68 11.14 -10.33 -8.61
CA ILE A 68 10.16 -11.03 -7.76
C ILE A 68 8.95 -11.51 -8.59
N LYS A 69 8.51 -10.72 -9.56
CA LYS A 69 7.27 -10.93 -10.33
C LYS A 69 6.05 -11.13 -9.42
N PRO A 70 5.73 -10.14 -8.58
CA PRO A 70 4.57 -10.22 -7.71
C PRO A 70 3.27 -10.18 -8.52
N ASP A 71 2.18 -10.58 -7.92
CA ASP A 71 0.84 -10.43 -8.52
C ASP A 71 0.37 -8.97 -8.45
N MET A 72 0.83 -8.22 -7.41
CA MET A 72 0.42 -6.84 -7.17
C MET A 72 1.54 -6.03 -6.49
N VAL A 73 1.66 -4.76 -6.84
CA VAL A 73 2.41 -3.77 -6.07
C VAL A 73 1.44 -2.76 -5.49
N VAL A 74 1.56 -2.47 -4.20
CA VAL A 74 0.78 -1.45 -3.50
C VAL A 74 1.72 -0.34 -3.03
N PHE A 75 1.53 0.85 -3.56
CA PHE A 75 2.20 2.06 -3.11
C PHE A 75 1.40 2.68 -1.96
N THR A 76 2.03 2.79 -0.79
CA THR A 76 1.39 3.27 0.44
C THR A 76 1.62 4.76 0.70
N GLY A 77 1.57 5.56 -0.36
CA GLY A 77 1.55 7.01 -0.32
C GLY A 77 2.91 7.69 -0.30
N ASP A 78 2.87 9.01 -0.31
CA ASP A 78 4.01 9.91 -0.44
C ASP A 78 4.87 9.53 -1.66
N ASN A 79 4.20 9.50 -2.82
CA ASN A 79 4.85 9.16 -4.09
C ASN A 79 5.76 10.29 -4.58
N VAL A 80 5.36 11.52 -4.30
CA VAL A 80 6.11 12.75 -4.55
C VAL A 80 6.25 13.56 -3.27
N HIS A 81 7.19 14.49 -3.22
CA HIS A 81 7.38 15.36 -2.05
C HIS A 81 6.48 16.60 -2.09
N ARG A 82 6.21 17.14 -3.28
CA ARG A 82 5.36 18.31 -3.49
C ARG A 82 4.27 18.01 -4.51
N CYS A 83 3.03 17.83 -4.05
CA CYS A 83 1.91 17.41 -4.89
C CYS A 83 1.64 18.32 -6.09
N ALA A 84 1.96 19.61 -6.01
CA ALA A 84 1.83 20.57 -7.11
C ALA A 84 3.00 20.52 -8.12
N ASN A 85 4.04 19.72 -7.87
CA ASN A 85 5.20 19.64 -8.75
C ASN A 85 5.01 18.58 -9.84
N GLU A 86 4.68 18.99 -11.05
CA GLU A 86 4.47 18.09 -12.20
C GLU A 86 5.73 17.29 -12.56
N HIS A 87 6.94 17.85 -12.41
CA HIS A 87 8.19 17.17 -12.72
C HIS A 87 8.40 15.94 -11.83
N GLN A 88 8.03 16.03 -10.54
CA GLN A 88 8.08 14.90 -9.62
C GLN A 88 7.10 13.78 -10.05
N TRP A 89 5.86 14.14 -10.40
CA TRP A 89 4.87 13.18 -10.88
C TRP A 89 5.27 12.51 -12.20
N TYR A 90 5.75 13.28 -13.18
CA TYR A 90 6.20 12.71 -14.46
C TYR A 90 7.39 11.78 -14.28
N THR A 91 8.35 12.15 -13.42
CA THR A 91 9.51 11.30 -13.09
C THR A 91 9.06 10.01 -12.42
N PHE A 92 8.19 10.09 -11.41
CA PHE A 92 7.60 8.93 -10.75
C PHE A 92 6.96 7.98 -11.77
N ARG A 93 6.03 8.46 -12.57
CA ARG A 93 5.35 7.65 -13.58
C ARG A 93 6.29 7.09 -14.63
N SER A 94 7.29 7.85 -15.06
CA SER A 94 8.30 7.40 -16.01
C SER A 94 9.11 6.21 -15.48
N ILE A 95 9.44 6.23 -14.17
CA ILE A 95 10.13 5.11 -13.53
C ILE A 95 9.19 3.89 -13.46
N LEU A 96 7.95 4.06 -13.05
CA LEU A 96 6.98 2.96 -12.95
C LEU A 96 6.65 2.32 -14.30
N SER A 97 6.77 3.06 -15.42
CA SER A 97 6.58 2.49 -16.76
C SER A 97 7.59 1.40 -17.13
N ARG A 98 8.62 1.18 -16.31
CA ARG A 98 9.62 0.11 -16.45
C ARG A 98 9.26 -1.17 -15.69
N LEU A 99 8.16 -1.17 -14.93
CA LEU A 99 7.62 -2.39 -14.36
C LEU A 99 7.06 -3.30 -15.46
N ASP A 100 7.16 -4.60 -15.24
CA ASP A 100 6.53 -5.59 -16.10
C ASP A 100 5.03 -5.29 -16.18
N PRO A 101 4.45 -5.13 -17.40
CA PRO A 101 3.04 -4.76 -17.57
C PRO A 101 2.05 -5.81 -17.04
N GLU A 102 2.49 -7.02 -16.73
CA GLU A 102 1.65 -8.05 -16.09
C GLU A 102 1.49 -7.82 -14.59
N ILE A 103 2.31 -6.98 -13.96
CA ILE A 103 2.24 -6.66 -12.54
C ILE A 103 1.13 -5.61 -12.29
N GLY A 104 0.17 -5.95 -11.44
CA GLY A 104 -0.87 -5.01 -11.02
C GLY A 104 -0.31 -3.89 -10.14
N LEU A 105 -0.80 -2.66 -10.32
CA LEU A 105 -0.41 -1.50 -9.51
C LEU A 105 -1.61 -0.89 -8.81
N LEU A 106 -1.48 -0.65 -7.50
CA LEU A 106 -2.47 0.01 -6.66
C LEU A 106 -1.80 1.13 -5.85
N PHE A 107 -2.53 2.22 -5.64
CA PHE A 107 -2.00 3.41 -4.99
C PHE A 107 -2.98 3.94 -3.95
N VAL A 108 -2.48 4.32 -2.77
CA VAL A 108 -3.18 5.18 -1.82
C VAL A 108 -2.42 6.50 -1.68
N PRO A 109 -3.09 7.64 -1.47
CA PRO A 109 -2.41 8.92 -1.31
C PRO A 109 -1.75 9.04 0.07
N GLY A 110 -0.53 9.59 0.11
CA GLY A 110 0.08 10.12 1.30
C GLY A 110 -0.22 11.61 1.49
N ASN A 111 0.29 12.21 2.57
CA ASN A 111 0.06 13.63 2.85
C ASN A 111 0.84 14.57 1.92
N HIS A 112 1.94 14.10 1.34
CA HIS A 112 2.70 14.84 0.32
C HIS A 112 2.11 14.73 -1.09
N ASP A 113 1.20 13.78 -1.33
CA ASP A 113 0.51 13.58 -2.61
C ASP A 113 -0.73 14.47 -2.78
N VAL A 114 -1.17 15.13 -1.71
CA VAL A 114 -2.38 15.95 -1.62
C VAL A 114 -2.08 17.30 -0.97
N GLU A 115 -2.99 18.25 -1.08
CA GLU A 115 -2.99 19.42 -0.21
C GLU A 115 -3.93 19.11 0.95
N ALA A 116 -3.44 19.17 2.19
CA ALA A 116 -4.22 18.79 3.36
C ALA A 116 -4.07 19.80 4.51
N GLU A 117 -5.22 20.28 4.97
CA GLU A 117 -5.38 21.05 6.20
C GLU A 117 -6.45 20.39 7.05
N ASP A 118 -6.56 20.74 8.33
CA ASP A 118 -7.59 20.19 9.21
C ASP A 118 -9.00 20.54 8.69
N GLY A 119 -9.78 19.52 8.41
CA GLY A 119 -11.13 19.64 7.84
C GLY A 119 -11.20 19.72 6.31
N ASP A 120 -10.07 19.79 5.60
CA ASP A 120 -10.07 19.84 4.12
C ASP A 120 -8.87 19.12 3.51
N VAL A 121 -9.14 18.20 2.57
CA VAL A 121 -8.12 17.43 1.85
C VAL A 121 -8.38 17.53 0.34
N ILE A 122 -7.53 18.23 -0.39
CA ILE A 122 -7.64 18.38 -1.84
C ILE A 122 -6.88 17.24 -2.52
N ILE A 123 -7.60 16.24 -3.03
CA ILE A 123 -7.03 15.04 -3.69
C ILE A 123 -6.73 15.24 -5.18
N ALA A 124 -7.05 16.41 -5.74
CA ALA A 124 -6.93 16.64 -7.19
C ALA A 124 -5.51 16.37 -7.72
N PRO A 125 -4.41 16.78 -7.06
CA PRO A 125 -3.07 16.47 -7.53
C PRO A 125 -2.85 14.97 -7.70
N PHE A 126 -3.13 14.16 -6.68
CA PHE A 126 -3.03 12.71 -6.73
C PHE A 126 -3.92 12.09 -7.81
N SER A 127 -5.19 12.52 -7.87
CA SER A 127 -6.18 11.92 -8.79
C SER A 127 -5.86 12.13 -10.27
N VAL A 128 -5.20 13.25 -10.62
CA VAL A 128 -4.77 13.54 -12.00
C VAL A 128 -3.74 12.53 -12.48
N TYR A 129 -2.82 12.10 -11.63
CA TYR A 129 -1.70 11.23 -12.03
C TYR A 129 -1.94 9.75 -11.75
N LEU A 130 -2.67 9.40 -10.68
CA LEU A 130 -2.82 8.03 -10.19
C LEU A 130 -4.27 7.55 -10.08
N GLY A 131 -5.25 8.44 -10.22
CA GLY A 131 -6.65 8.09 -10.30
C GLY A 131 -7.36 8.07 -8.95
N LYS A 132 -8.01 6.95 -8.60
CA LYS A 132 -8.84 6.86 -7.40
C LYS A 132 -8.00 6.88 -6.12
N ASP A 133 -8.50 7.57 -5.10
CA ASP A 133 -7.86 7.75 -3.80
C ASP A 133 -8.07 6.58 -2.81
N ARG A 134 -8.97 5.66 -3.15
CA ARG A 134 -9.28 4.43 -2.42
C ARG A 134 -9.71 3.34 -3.37
N PHE A 135 -9.54 2.08 -2.99
CA PHE A 135 -9.86 0.95 -3.87
C PHE A 135 -10.23 -0.31 -3.10
N VAL A 136 -10.93 -1.21 -3.79
CA VAL A 136 -11.06 -2.63 -3.46
C VAL A 136 -10.59 -3.43 -4.68
N TYR A 137 -9.68 -4.34 -4.47
CA TYR A 137 -9.24 -5.30 -5.48
C TYR A 137 -9.36 -6.72 -4.92
N LYS A 138 -9.96 -7.62 -5.69
CA LYS A 138 -10.17 -9.01 -5.28
C LYS A 138 -9.65 -9.96 -6.35
N ASP A 139 -8.78 -10.86 -5.96
CA ASP A 139 -8.24 -11.90 -6.83
C ASP A 139 -7.84 -13.13 -6.02
N ARG A 140 -8.16 -14.33 -6.52
CA ARG A 140 -7.74 -15.64 -5.99
C ARG A 140 -7.89 -15.78 -4.46
N GLY A 141 -8.95 -15.24 -3.89
CA GLY A 141 -9.22 -15.29 -2.45
C GLY A 141 -8.44 -14.27 -1.60
N VAL A 142 -7.79 -13.31 -2.24
CA VAL A 142 -7.18 -12.15 -1.58
C VAL A 142 -7.99 -10.90 -1.88
N ASN A 143 -8.36 -10.19 -0.83
CA ASN A 143 -9.06 -8.91 -0.88
C ASN A 143 -8.11 -7.80 -0.41
N ILE A 144 -7.74 -6.90 -1.30
CA ILE A 144 -6.82 -5.78 -1.04
C ILE A 144 -7.64 -4.50 -1.00
N VAL A 145 -7.65 -3.82 0.15
CA VAL A 145 -8.42 -2.61 0.37
C VAL A 145 -7.47 -1.45 0.66
N GLY A 146 -7.53 -0.42 -0.15
CA GLY A 146 -6.77 0.82 0.05
C GLY A 146 -7.64 1.94 0.60
N LEU A 147 -7.16 2.63 1.65
CA LEU A 147 -7.82 3.75 2.31
C LEU A 147 -7.09 5.06 2.06
N ASN A 148 -7.83 6.13 1.83
CA ASN A 148 -7.29 7.47 1.96
C ASN A 148 -7.27 7.87 3.44
N THR A 149 -6.15 7.60 4.10
CA THR A 149 -5.97 7.91 5.53
C THR A 149 -5.84 9.40 5.81
N ASN A 150 -5.65 10.25 4.78
CA ASN A 150 -5.69 11.71 4.94
C ASN A 150 -7.06 12.19 5.43
N TYR A 151 -8.18 11.61 4.93
CA TYR A 151 -9.50 11.96 5.43
C TYR A 151 -9.65 11.73 6.92
N ILE A 152 -9.09 10.63 7.41
CA ILE A 152 -9.12 10.27 8.82
C ILE A 152 -8.22 11.21 9.63
N LYS A 153 -7.00 11.41 9.13
CA LYS A 153 -5.94 12.19 9.79
C LYS A 153 -6.28 13.66 9.94
N PHE A 154 -6.85 14.26 8.89
CA PHE A 154 -7.15 15.69 8.82
C PHE A 154 -8.63 16.01 9.09
N ASN A 155 -9.40 15.10 9.70
CA ASN A 155 -10.82 15.31 10.06
C ASN A 155 -11.70 15.76 8.88
N ASP A 156 -11.39 15.32 7.65
CA ASP A 156 -12.17 15.66 6.46
C ASP A 156 -13.58 15.08 6.53
N PRO A 157 -14.63 15.83 6.17
CA PRO A 157 -16.02 15.32 6.22
C PRO A 157 -16.25 14.04 5.42
N ARG A 158 -15.44 13.77 4.40
CA ARG A 158 -15.50 12.53 3.59
C ARG A 158 -15.04 11.28 4.35
N GLU A 159 -14.47 11.42 5.55
CA GLU A 159 -14.15 10.29 6.42
C GLU A 159 -15.39 9.43 6.68
N GLN A 160 -16.55 10.06 6.94
CA GLN A 160 -17.78 9.34 7.20
C GLN A 160 -18.23 8.53 5.97
N GLU A 161 -18.20 9.13 4.78
CA GLU A 161 -18.50 8.42 3.52
C GLU A 161 -17.53 7.25 3.29
N GLN A 162 -16.24 7.47 3.57
CA GLN A 162 -15.23 6.41 3.44
C GLN A 162 -15.49 5.26 4.42
N LEU A 163 -15.89 5.54 5.66
CA LEU A 163 -16.20 4.53 6.65
C LEU A 163 -17.44 3.69 6.23
N GLU A 164 -18.47 4.32 5.69
CA GLU A 164 -19.64 3.63 5.14
C GLU A 164 -19.27 2.76 3.94
N TRP A 165 -18.46 3.29 3.01
CA TRP A 165 -17.92 2.52 1.89
C TRP A 165 -17.07 1.33 2.38
N LEU A 166 -16.25 1.53 3.40
CA LEU A 166 -15.36 0.51 3.96
C LEU A 166 -16.14 -0.69 4.51
N ASN A 167 -17.29 -0.48 5.14
CA ASN A 167 -18.20 -1.55 5.56
C ASN A 167 -18.60 -2.49 4.42
N THR A 168 -18.69 -1.95 3.19
CA THR A 168 -18.98 -2.75 1.99
C THR A 168 -17.70 -3.34 1.39
N ALA A 169 -16.62 -2.56 1.37
CA ALA A 169 -15.33 -2.93 0.79
C ALA A 169 -14.70 -4.16 1.47
N LEU A 170 -14.87 -4.26 2.79
CA LEU A 170 -14.29 -5.36 3.59
C LEU A 170 -15.08 -6.69 3.49
N LYS A 171 -16.27 -6.69 2.90
CA LYS A 171 -17.06 -7.92 2.78
C LYS A 171 -16.33 -8.97 1.95
N LYS A 172 -16.13 -10.14 2.54
CA LYS A 172 -15.54 -11.30 1.89
C LYS A 172 -16.55 -11.97 0.97
N GLU A 173 -16.08 -12.60 -0.10
CA GLU A 173 -16.90 -13.47 -0.95
C GLU A 173 -17.01 -14.87 -0.36
N LYS A 174 -15.93 -15.34 0.28
CA LYS A 174 -15.85 -16.62 0.99
C LYS A 174 -15.21 -16.42 2.35
N GLU A 175 -15.58 -17.24 3.33
CA GLU A 175 -15.00 -17.21 4.68
C GLU A 175 -13.48 -17.42 4.67
N SER A 176 -12.99 -18.22 3.71
CA SER A 176 -11.56 -18.51 3.53
C SER A 176 -10.76 -17.35 2.92
N ASP A 177 -11.41 -16.27 2.44
CA ASP A 177 -10.72 -15.17 1.81
C ASP A 177 -9.92 -14.35 2.85
N VAL A 178 -8.75 -13.89 2.44
CA VAL A 178 -7.87 -13.05 3.27
C VAL A 178 -8.03 -11.60 2.86
N THR A 179 -8.34 -10.73 3.81
CA THR A 179 -8.45 -9.28 3.59
C THR A 179 -7.25 -8.56 4.17
N LEU A 180 -6.57 -7.75 3.36
CA LEU A 180 -5.46 -6.87 3.75
C LEU A 180 -5.87 -5.42 3.52
N VAL A 181 -5.57 -4.56 4.49
CA VAL A 181 -5.86 -3.12 4.41
C VAL A 181 -4.56 -2.35 4.27
N PHE A 182 -4.54 -1.39 3.36
CA PHE A 182 -3.40 -0.51 3.09
C PHE A 182 -3.81 0.95 3.24
N GLY A 183 -2.97 1.74 3.88
CA GLY A 183 -3.12 3.18 4.01
C GLY A 183 -1.76 3.85 4.03
N HIS A 184 -1.74 5.17 4.22
CA HIS A 184 -0.49 5.90 4.37
C HIS A 184 -0.17 6.15 5.85
N HIS A 185 -0.99 6.94 6.55
CA HIS A 185 -0.81 7.15 7.99
C HIS A 185 -1.10 5.87 8.76
N PRO A 186 -0.22 5.43 9.68
CA PRO A 186 -0.51 4.33 10.56
C PRO A 186 -1.57 4.71 11.58
N PHE A 187 -2.38 3.73 12.00
CA PHE A 187 -3.32 3.95 13.10
C PHE A 187 -2.59 4.04 14.44
N PHE A 188 -1.58 3.22 14.64
CA PHE A 188 -0.66 3.24 15.78
C PHE A 188 0.67 2.58 15.38
N LYS A 189 1.72 2.70 16.19
CA LYS A 189 3.05 2.10 15.96
C LYS A 189 3.17 0.76 16.68
N GLU A 190 2.95 0.78 17.99
CA GLU A 190 3.16 -0.36 18.88
C GLU A 190 1.92 -0.65 19.73
N ASP A 191 1.25 0.39 20.24
CA ASP A 191 0.07 0.28 21.07
C ASP A 191 -1.07 1.18 20.58
N ILE A 192 -2.29 0.64 20.56
CA ILE A 192 -3.48 1.37 20.09
C ILE A 192 -3.79 2.61 20.96
N ASP A 193 -3.30 2.65 22.19
CA ASP A 193 -3.52 3.73 23.16
C ASP A 193 -2.37 4.73 23.25
N GLU A 194 -1.27 4.51 22.52
CA GLU A 194 -0.15 5.45 22.51
C GLU A 194 -0.55 6.84 21.97
N GLU A 195 0.14 7.89 22.45
CA GLU A 195 -0.09 9.27 22.00
C GLU A 195 1.08 9.71 21.11
N ASP A 196 0.79 9.95 19.82
CA ASP A 196 1.78 10.41 18.86
C ASP A 196 1.08 11.13 17.70
N SER A 197 1.60 12.32 17.35
CA SER A 197 1.03 13.16 16.28
C SER A 197 1.26 12.62 14.87
N SER A 198 2.19 11.69 14.67
CA SER A 198 2.46 11.10 13.36
C SER A 198 1.46 10.00 12.96
N GLN A 199 0.52 9.67 13.84
CA GLN A 199 -0.45 8.60 13.65
C GLN A 199 -1.87 9.14 13.50
N ILE A 200 -2.82 8.26 13.20
CA ILE A 200 -4.25 8.57 13.31
C ILE A 200 -4.59 8.86 14.79
N GLN A 201 -5.47 9.82 15.02
CA GLN A 201 -5.90 10.22 16.36
C GLN A 201 -6.43 9.00 17.14
N LYS A 202 -6.00 8.88 18.38
CA LYS A 202 -6.36 7.78 19.29
C LYS A 202 -7.88 7.55 19.38
N SER A 203 -8.66 8.63 19.41
CA SER A 203 -10.13 8.55 19.50
C SER A 203 -10.79 7.80 18.35
N LYS A 204 -10.13 7.71 17.18
CA LYS A 204 -10.66 7.07 15.97
C LYS A 204 -10.22 5.62 15.81
N ARG A 205 -9.06 5.23 16.36
CA ARG A 205 -8.40 3.95 16.08
C ARG A 205 -9.29 2.73 16.34
N ARG A 206 -9.97 2.70 17.52
CA ARG A 206 -10.84 1.58 17.87
C ARG A 206 -12.02 1.41 16.92
N THR A 207 -12.64 2.50 16.47
CA THR A 207 -13.73 2.45 15.50
C THR A 207 -13.33 1.67 14.24
N TYR A 208 -12.13 1.93 13.71
CA TYR A 208 -11.65 1.23 12.53
C TYR A 208 -11.23 -0.21 12.85
N PHE A 209 -10.53 -0.45 13.95
CA PHE A 209 -10.05 -1.79 14.30
C PHE A 209 -11.17 -2.72 14.73
N ASP A 210 -12.22 -2.22 15.40
CA ASP A 210 -13.43 -3.00 15.70
C ASP A 210 -14.14 -3.41 14.41
N LEU A 211 -14.21 -2.51 13.41
CA LEU A 211 -14.71 -2.84 12.08
C LEU A 211 -13.82 -3.89 11.41
N PHE A 212 -12.50 -3.70 11.38
CA PHE A 212 -11.55 -4.65 10.82
C PHE A 212 -11.69 -6.03 11.45
N LYS A 213 -11.80 -6.11 12.77
CA LYS A 213 -12.03 -7.35 13.51
C LYS A 213 -13.34 -8.01 13.11
N SER A 214 -14.45 -7.26 13.08
CA SER A 214 -15.76 -7.79 12.73
C SER A 214 -15.81 -8.35 11.30
N MET A 215 -14.99 -7.84 10.41
CA MET A 215 -14.88 -8.27 9.01
C MET A 215 -13.72 -9.27 8.76
N GLY A 216 -12.96 -9.63 9.80
CA GLY A 216 -11.89 -10.59 9.72
C GLY A 216 -10.71 -10.13 8.86
N VAL A 217 -10.31 -8.86 8.97
CA VAL A 217 -9.09 -8.33 8.35
C VAL A 217 -7.88 -9.06 8.93
N GLY A 218 -6.96 -9.50 8.07
CA GLY A 218 -5.79 -10.27 8.48
C GLY A 218 -4.58 -9.42 8.85
N ALA A 219 -4.43 -8.23 8.26
CA ALA A 219 -3.35 -7.28 8.58
C ALA A 219 -3.65 -5.89 8.00
N VAL A 220 -3.03 -4.87 8.61
CA VAL A 220 -3.05 -3.47 8.17
C VAL A 220 -1.62 -3.02 7.90
N TYR A 221 -1.38 -2.38 6.76
CA TYR A 221 -0.08 -1.91 6.31
C TYR A 221 -0.09 -0.41 6.04
N ALA A 222 0.97 0.29 6.45
CA ALA A 222 1.11 1.73 6.24
C ALA A 222 2.55 2.15 5.86
N GLY A 223 2.71 3.41 5.43
CA GLY A 223 3.97 4.11 5.22
C GLY A 223 4.20 5.20 6.25
N HIS A 224 4.51 6.41 5.79
CA HIS A 224 4.57 7.68 6.52
C HIS A 224 5.75 7.84 7.50
N LEU A 225 6.08 6.81 8.25
CA LEU A 225 7.07 6.93 9.33
C LEU A 225 8.52 6.80 8.85
N HIS A 226 8.73 6.36 7.61
CA HIS A 226 10.05 5.96 7.10
C HIS A 226 10.79 5.01 8.07
N ALA A 227 10.04 4.18 8.79
CA ALA A 227 10.53 3.27 9.81
C ALA A 227 9.68 2.01 9.89
N LEU A 228 10.33 0.90 10.21
CA LEU A 228 9.63 -0.35 10.53
C LEU A 228 9.10 -0.27 11.95
N ARG A 229 7.77 -0.39 12.10
CA ARG A 229 7.07 -0.53 13.37
C ARG A 229 6.04 -1.64 13.24
N GLU A 230 5.81 -2.34 14.32
CA GLU A 230 4.79 -3.37 14.40
C GLU A 230 4.08 -3.31 15.74
N GLY A 231 2.77 -3.21 15.70
CA GLY A 231 1.89 -3.35 16.84
C GLY A 231 0.74 -4.28 16.51
N GLU A 232 -0.04 -4.65 17.48
CA GLU A 232 -1.19 -5.53 17.31
C GLU A 232 -2.37 -5.06 18.18
N TYR A 233 -3.57 -5.10 17.62
CA TYR A 233 -4.79 -4.93 18.41
C TYR A 233 -5.81 -5.99 18.00
N GLU A 234 -6.32 -6.73 19.02
CA GLU A 234 -7.33 -7.77 18.85
C GLU A 234 -6.96 -8.85 17.79
N GLY A 235 -5.67 -9.19 17.71
CA GLY A 235 -5.15 -10.18 16.77
C GLY A 235 -4.90 -9.65 15.34
N ILE A 236 -5.05 -8.34 15.12
CA ILE A 236 -4.81 -7.70 13.83
C ILE A 236 -3.49 -6.92 13.91
N PRO A 237 -2.43 -7.36 13.22
CA PRO A 237 -1.19 -6.62 13.17
C PRO A 237 -1.34 -5.32 12.36
N MET A 238 -0.76 -4.24 12.90
CA MET A 238 -0.51 -2.97 12.23
C MET A 238 0.97 -2.87 11.93
N ARG A 239 1.36 -2.77 10.66
CA ARG A 239 2.75 -2.76 10.23
C ARG A 239 3.07 -1.53 9.40
N THR A 240 4.11 -0.79 9.77
CA THR A 240 4.63 0.29 8.92
C THR A 240 5.83 -0.19 8.12
N MET A 241 6.08 0.52 7.02
CA MET A 241 7.21 0.27 6.14
C MET A 241 8.20 1.45 6.22
N THR A 242 9.47 1.15 6.07
CA THR A 242 10.48 2.18 5.83
C THR A 242 10.33 2.75 4.42
N SER A 243 10.85 3.95 4.18
CA SER A 243 10.87 4.53 2.83
C SER A 243 11.67 3.66 1.87
N VAL A 244 11.24 3.64 0.62
CA VAL A 244 12.01 3.03 -0.47
C VAL A 244 13.29 3.82 -0.80
N ALA A 245 13.37 5.08 -0.34
CA ALA A 245 14.49 5.98 -0.61
C ALA A 245 15.02 6.68 0.65
N TYR A 246 14.43 7.79 1.07
CA TYR A 246 14.94 8.64 2.13
C TYR A 246 14.49 8.19 3.52
N GLN A 247 15.45 7.83 4.39
CA GLN A 247 15.16 7.36 5.74
C GLN A 247 15.14 8.50 6.76
N LEU A 248 14.23 8.42 7.73
CA LEU A 248 14.20 9.32 8.91
C LEU A 248 14.86 8.68 10.15
N GLY A 249 15.65 7.61 9.95
CA GLY A 249 16.34 6.88 10.99
C GLY A 249 17.40 5.95 10.42
N GLU A 250 17.75 4.88 11.16
CA GLU A 250 18.83 3.96 10.81
C GLU A 250 18.40 2.83 9.84
N ALA A 251 17.13 2.77 9.47
CA ALA A 251 16.64 1.75 8.54
C ALA A 251 17.29 1.89 7.16
N GLN A 252 17.34 0.78 6.43
CA GLN A 252 17.82 0.79 5.03
C GLN A 252 16.64 0.99 4.07
N PRO A 253 16.85 1.66 2.93
CA PRO A 253 15.87 1.67 1.85
C PRO A 253 15.43 0.25 1.49
N SER A 254 14.13 -0.01 1.49
CA SER A 254 13.62 -1.39 1.39
C SER A 254 12.22 -1.43 0.78
N ILE A 255 11.82 -2.64 0.36
CA ILE A 255 10.45 -3.00 0.03
C ILE A 255 9.98 -4.14 0.94
N ARG A 256 8.66 -4.29 1.15
CA ARG A 256 8.09 -5.44 1.85
C ARG A 256 7.46 -6.40 0.85
N VAL A 257 7.80 -7.68 0.94
CA VAL A 257 7.18 -8.76 0.16
C VAL A 257 6.19 -9.49 1.05
N ILE A 258 4.91 -9.40 0.73
CA ILE A 258 3.82 -10.03 1.46
C ILE A 258 3.37 -11.27 0.68
N THR A 259 3.29 -12.39 1.35
CA THR A 259 2.88 -13.67 0.76
C THR A 259 1.61 -14.18 1.42
N VAL A 260 0.52 -14.30 0.67
CA VAL A 260 -0.73 -14.89 1.15
C VAL A 260 -0.84 -16.33 0.62
N SER A 261 -0.98 -17.27 1.52
CA SER A 261 -1.06 -18.69 1.20
C SER A 261 -2.02 -19.43 2.14
N LYS A 262 -2.22 -20.73 1.92
CA LYS A 262 -2.96 -21.60 2.85
C LYS A 262 -2.36 -21.67 4.25
N LYS A 263 -1.08 -21.28 4.42
CA LYS A 263 -0.40 -21.24 5.72
C LYS A 263 -0.63 -19.92 6.46
N GLY A 264 -1.31 -18.96 5.84
CA GLY A 264 -1.54 -17.61 6.36
C GLY A 264 -0.79 -16.54 5.59
N ILE A 265 -0.60 -15.40 6.25
CA ILE A 265 0.10 -14.21 5.77
C ILE A 265 1.54 -14.28 6.30
N GLY A 266 2.50 -14.22 5.41
CA GLY A 266 3.92 -14.01 5.73
C GLY A 266 4.40 -12.73 5.07
N ASP A 267 5.39 -12.07 5.68
CA ASP A 267 6.08 -10.95 5.04
C ASP A 267 7.60 -10.97 5.27
N GLU A 268 8.32 -10.36 4.36
CA GLU A 268 9.78 -10.28 4.33
C GLU A 268 10.18 -8.85 3.92
N ILE A 269 11.17 -8.28 4.60
CA ILE A 269 11.75 -7.00 4.22
C ILE A 269 12.97 -7.27 3.32
N ARG A 270 13.01 -6.60 2.15
CA ARG A 270 14.12 -6.66 1.22
C ARG A 270 14.76 -5.30 1.06
N ASN A 271 16.03 -5.20 1.44
CA ASN A 271 16.85 -4.01 1.28
C ASN A 271 17.23 -3.80 -0.21
N LEU A 272 17.38 -2.53 -0.61
CA LEU A 272 17.63 -2.08 -1.99
C LEU A 272 19.08 -1.64 -2.24
#